data_a8e1c15616608803819b137d5ebf72b9
#
_entry.id   a8e1c15616608803819b137d5ebf72b9
#
_cell.length_a   1.000
_cell.length_b   1.000
_cell.length_c   1.000
_cell.angle_alpha   90.00
_cell.angle_beta   90.00
_cell.angle_gamma   90.00
#
_symmetry.space_group_name_H-M   'P 1'
#
loop_
_entity.id
_entity.type
_entity.pdbx_description
1 polymer ?
#
loop_
_entity_poly.entity_id
_entity_poly.type
_entity_poly.pdbx_seq_one_letter_code
_entity_poly.pdbx_strand_id
1 'polypeptide(L)' 'MKAEKLRELSNEELLKQEHELKAELFNLRFQTVTGQIANPHRIGECKKDIARIKTILTQRAE' A
#
# COMPACT_ATOMS: atom_id res chain seq x y z
N MET A 1 0.47 7.42 3.00
CA MET A 1 0.30 7.48 4.46
C MET A 1 1.64 7.70 5.15
N LYS A 2 1.62 8.40 6.26
CA LYS A 2 2.84 8.59 7.06
C LYS A 2 3.10 7.37 7.91
N ALA A 3 4.38 7.01 8.09
CA ALA A 3 4.77 5.85 8.88
C ALA A 3 4.24 5.91 10.32
N GLU A 4 4.17 7.10 10.90
CA GLU A 4 3.64 7.28 12.26
C GLU A 4 2.21 6.78 12.40
N LYS A 5 1.35 7.11 11.44
CA LYS A 5 -0.04 6.65 11.45
C LYS A 5 -0.13 5.15 11.31
N LEU A 6 0.72 4.57 10.48
CA LEU A 6 0.74 3.13 10.30
C LEU A 6 1.16 2.40 11.58
N ARG A 7 2.09 2.99 12.34
CA ARG A 7 2.55 2.39 13.60
C ARG A 7 1.49 2.40 14.70
N GLU A 8 0.48 3.25 14.58
CA GLU A 8 -0.62 3.31 15.54
C GLU A 8 -1.65 2.20 15.30
N LEU A 9 -1.62 1.57 14.13
CA LEU A 9 -2.59 0.55 13.77
C LEU A 9 -2.21 -0.82 14.36
N SER A 10 -3.24 -1.66 14.63
CA SER A 10 -3.02 -3.04 15.00
C SER A 10 -2.51 -3.85 13.83
N ASN A 11 -1.97 -5.06 14.10
CA ASN A 11 -1.52 -5.94 13.04
C ASN A 11 -2.64 -6.29 12.06
N GLU A 12 -3.85 -6.52 12.57
CA GLU A 12 -5.01 -6.81 11.72
C GLU A 12 -5.34 -5.65 10.80
N GLU A 13 -5.29 -4.42 11.35
CA GLU A 13 -5.56 -3.22 10.56
C GLU A 13 -4.48 -3.00 9.50
N LEU A 14 -3.21 -3.27 9.84
CA LEU A 14 -2.11 -3.17 8.89
C LEU A 14 -2.26 -4.16 7.75
N LEU A 15 -2.63 -5.41 8.06
CA LEU A 15 -2.87 -6.43 7.04
C LEU A 15 -4.03 -6.04 6.13
N LYS A 16 -5.09 -5.47 6.69
CA LYS A 16 -6.22 -4.99 5.92
C LYS A 16 -5.80 -3.85 4.97
N GLN A 17 -5.03 -2.90 5.48
CA GLN A 17 -4.53 -1.79 4.66
C GLN A 17 -3.62 -2.30 3.54
N GLU A 18 -2.75 -3.26 3.84
CA GLU A 18 -1.89 -3.86 2.83
C GLU A 18 -2.72 -4.49 1.71
N HIS A 19 -3.76 -5.23 2.09
CA HIS A 19 -4.64 -5.87 1.13
C HIS A 19 -5.34 -4.85 0.23
N GLU A 20 -5.88 -3.79 0.82
CA GLU A 20 -6.55 -2.72 0.09
C GLU A 20 -5.60 -2.01 -0.87
N LEU A 21 -4.38 -1.74 -0.43
CA LEU A 21 -3.38 -1.08 -1.27
C LEU A 21 -2.94 -1.97 -2.43
N LYS A 22 -2.82 -3.27 -2.19
CA LYS A 22 -2.50 -4.22 -3.27
C LYS A 22 -3.60 -4.27 -4.32
N ALA A 23 -4.86 -4.25 -3.88
CA ALA A 23 -6.00 -4.24 -4.80
C ALA A 23 -6.02 -2.95 -5.62
N GLU A 24 -5.78 -1.81 -4.98
CA GLU A 24 -5.70 -0.53 -5.67
C GLU A 24 -4.55 -0.51 -6.68
N LEU A 25 -3.38 -1.02 -6.28
CA LEU A 25 -2.22 -1.09 -7.16
C LEU A 25 -2.52 -1.96 -8.40
N PHE A 26 -3.19 -3.09 -8.20
CA PHE A 26 -3.59 -3.95 -9.29
C PHE A 26 -4.49 -3.20 -10.28
N ASN A 27 -5.50 -2.49 -9.78
CA ASN A 27 -6.39 -1.71 -10.62
C ASN A 27 -5.65 -0.61 -11.38
N LEU A 28 -4.73 0.08 -10.72
CA LEU A 28 -3.93 1.13 -11.36
C LEU A 28 -3.04 0.56 -12.47
N ARG A 29 -2.44 -0.59 -12.25
CA ARG A 29 -1.65 -1.26 -13.28
C ARG A 29 -2.50 -1.68 -14.47
N PHE A 30 -3.70 -2.16 -14.20
CA PHE A 30 -4.66 -2.51 -15.25
C PHE A 30 -5.02 -1.28 -16.08
N GLN A 31 -5.28 -0.14 -15.43
CA GLN A 31 -5.56 1.12 -16.11
C GLN A 31 -4.39 1.54 -17.01
N THR A 32 -3.15 1.31 -16.55
CA THR A 32 -1.97 1.61 -17.35
C THR A 32 -1.93 0.79 -18.64
N VAL A 33 -2.28 -0.49 -18.54
CA VAL A 33 -2.33 -1.38 -19.72
C VAL A 33 -3.37 -0.92 -20.71
N THR A 34 -4.52 -0.44 -20.25
CA THR A 34 -5.60 0.06 -21.12
C THR A 34 -5.39 1.51 -21.57
N GLY A 35 -4.37 2.17 -21.05
CA GLY A 35 -4.09 3.56 -21.39
C GLY A 35 -5.00 4.58 -20.73
N GLN A 36 -5.74 4.18 -19.70
CA GLN A 36 -6.75 5.02 -19.03
C GLN A 36 -6.30 5.54 -17.68
N ILE A 37 -5.01 5.53 -17.40
CA ILE A 37 -4.53 5.95 -16.09
C ILE A 37 -4.66 7.47 -15.92
N ALA A 38 -5.36 7.88 -14.87
CA ALA A 38 -5.58 9.30 -14.56
C ALA A 38 -4.43 9.87 -13.72
N ASN A 39 -3.80 9.05 -12.88
CA ASN A 39 -2.76 9.52 -11.97
C ASN A 39 -1.66 8.46 -11.79
N PRO A 40 -0.62 8.48 -12.66
CA PRO A 40 0.46 7.49 -12.57
C PRO A 40 1.27 7.60 -11.27
N HIS A 41 1.27 8.77 -10.65
CA HIS A 41 1.98 8.99 -9.39
C HIS A 41 1.43 8.10 -8.26
N ARG A 42 0.14 7.79 -8.32
CA ARG A 42 -0.52 6.96 -7.30
C ARG A 42 0.06 5.54 -7.24
N ILE A 43 0.54 5.01 -8.36
CA ILE A 43 1.18 3.70 -8.40
C ILE A 43 2.41 3.67 -7.47
N GLY A 44 3.25 4.70 -7.56
CA GLY A 44 4.43 4.83 -6.70
C GLY A 44 4.05 4.98 -5.23
N GLU A 45 3.01 5.74 -4.93
CA GLU A 45 2.52 5.91 -3.57
C GLU A 45 2.05 4.59 -2.97
N CYS A 46 1.26 3.82 -3.70
CA CYS A 46 0.79 2.51 -3.25
C CYS A 46 1.94 1.56 -2.95
N LYS A 47 2.94 1.52 -3.83
CA LYS A 47 4.12 0.69 -3.63
C LYS A 47 4.87 1.07 -2.35
N LYS A 48 5.05 2.36 -2.11
CA LYS A 48 5.73 2.85 -0.91
C LYS A 48 4.98 2.50 0.35
N ASP A 49 3.65 2.68 0.34
CA ASP A 49 2.83 2.39 1.50
C ASP A 49 2.83 0.90 1.82
N ILE A 50 2.74 0.05 0.80
CA ILE A 50 2.82 -1.40 0.98
C ILE A 50 4.17 -1.78 1.61
N ALA A 51 5.26 -1.20 1.12
CA ALA A 51 6.60 -1.45 1.66
C ALA A 51 6.71 -1.02 3.12
N ARG A 52 6.14 0.14 3.48
CA ARG A 52 6.12 0.63 4.85
C ARG A 52 5.37 -0.32 5.78
N ILE A 53 4.21 -0.79 5.36
CA ILE A 53 3.41 -1.73 6.15
C ILE A 53 4.18 -3.03 6.36
N LYS A 54 4.79 -3.57 5.33
CA LYS A 54 5.60 -4.79 5.44
C LYS A 54 6.76 -4.62 6.39
N THR A 55 7.44 -3.48 6.35
CA THR A 55 8.54 -3.18 7.25
C THR A 55 8.08 -3.16 8.70
N ILE A 56 6.95 -2.49 8.97
CA ILE A 56 6.39 -2.41 10.33
C ILE A 56 6.01 -3.80 10.83
N LEU A 57 5.33 -4.60 10.01
CA LEU A 57 4.94 -5.95 10.38
C LEU A 57 6.16 -6.82 10.68
N THR A 58 7.21 -6.71 9.88
CA THR A 58 8.46 -7.42 10.09
C THR A 58 9.11 -7.02 11.41
N GLN A 59 9.15 -5.73 11.72
CA GLN A 59 9.71 -5.23 12.97
C GLN A 59 8.94 -5.76 14.18
N ARG A 60 7.62 -5.84 14.08
CA ARG A 60 6.79 -6.35 15.17
C ARG A 60 6.94 -7.86 15.38
N ALA A 61 7.29 -8.58 14.31
CA ALA A 61 7.50 -10.03 14.39
C ALA A 61 8.84 -10.42 15.03
N GLU A 62 9.79 -9.47 15.06
CA GLU A 62 11.11 -9.70 15.66
C GLU A 62 11.08 -9.57 17.23
#